data_4b0a144bf1faad6606b99fa12c8961ea
#
_entry.id   4b0a144bf1faad6606b99fa12c8961ea
#
_cell.length_a   1.000
_cell.length_b   1.000
_cell.length_c   1.000
_cell.angle_alpha   90.00
_cell.angle_beta   90.00
_cell.angle_gamma   90.00
#
_symmetry.space_group_name_H-M   'P 1'
#
loop_
_entity.id
_entity.type
_entity.pdbx_description
1 polymer ?
#
loop_
_entity_poly.entity_id
_entity_poly.type
_entity_poly.pdbx_seq_one_letter_code
_entity_poly.pdbx_strand_id
1 'polypeptide(L)'
;GIQNVMSSVTAMSDETDQGSNLVLEIKGRAKGVKSDANSRKEKILKIVETRKEELETAIEESKRVNEIDGLTGDILDIASQTNLLALNASIEAARAGEAGRGFAVVAEEISKLAGNSQETANMIQGISAKVISAVESLMNNANQLIEFLSQDIIEDYKNFEGVADHYYTDAEDMDRIFEAYREGVKTLDKTVSDITNSMKSISSATEESSKAITSAAENTGDLVSAIQNIKNEAEENLSISGSLQGEVSRFKNI
;
A
#
# COMPACT_ATOMS: atom_id res chain seq x y z
N GLY A 1 -18.94 -19.24 34.32
CA GLY A 1 -19.91 -19.16 33.20
C GLY A 1 -20.16 -17.73 32.76
N ILE A 2 -21.08 -16.98 33.39
CA ILE A 2 -21.44 -15.60 32.97
C ILE A 2 -20.27 -14.62 33.07
N GLN A 3 -19.45 -14.70 34.11
CA GLN A 3 -18.26 -13.84 34.25
C GLN A 3 -17.27 -14.00 33.10
N ASN A 4 -17.07 -15.22 32.59
CA ASN A 4 -16.20 -15.44 31.43
C ASN A 4 -16.79 -14.80 30.16
N VAL A 5 -18.13 -14.87 29.99
CA VAL A 5 -18.80 -14.23 28.87
C VAL A 5 -18.68 -12.70 28.95
N MET A 6 -18.88 -12.11 30.13
CA MET A 6 -18.67 -10.66 30.36
C MET A 6 -17.24 -10.23 30.01
N SER A 7 -16.24 -10.98 30.47
CA SER A 7 -14.84 -10.71 30.13
C SER A 7 -14.59 -10.77 28.63
N SER A 8 -15.21 -11.75 27.93
CA SER A 8 -15.10 -11.85 26.48
C SER A 8 -15.77 -10.69 25.76
N VAL A 9 -16.94 -10.22 26.22
CA VAL A 9 -17.64 -9.06 25.65
C VAL A 9 -16.80 -7.78 25.82
N THR A 10 -16.17 -7.59 26.98
CA THR A 10 -15.25 -6.47 27.23
C THR A 10 -14.04 -6.53 26.27
N ALA A 11 -13.41 -7.69 26.14
CA ALA A 11 -12.29 -7.87 25.21
C ALA A 11 -12.68 -7.59 23.74
N MET A 12 -13.87 -8.07 23.32
CA MET A 12 -14.41 -7.77 21.98
C MET A 12 -14.64 -6.26 21.77
N SER A 13 -15.07 -5.52 22.81
CA SER A 13 -15.21 -4.06 22.75
C SER A 13 -13.87 -3.40 22.51
N ASP A 14 -12.85 -3.78 23.28
CA ASP A 14 -11.49 -3.23 23.18
C ASP A 14 -10.86 -3.54 21.81
N GLU A 15 -11.02 -4.77 21.31
CA GLU A 15 -10.54 -5.16 19.98
C GLU A 15 -11.24 -4.40 18.86
N THR A 16 -12.55 -4.13 19.01
CA THR A 16 -13.34 -3.34 18.05
C THR A 16 -12.83 -1.91 18.00
N ASP A 17 -12.56 -1.28 19.14
CA ASP A 17 -12.04 0.08 19.21
C ASP A 17 -10.61 0.18 18.67
N GLN A 18 -9.75 -0.80 18.95
CA GLN A 18 -8.42 -0.89 18.36
C GLN A 18 -8.49 -1.06 16.83
N GLY A 19 -9.38 -1.92 16.33
CA GLY A 19 -9.61 -2.10 14.90
C GLY A 19 -10.07 -0.82 14.20
N SER A 20 -11.01 -0.10 14.81
CA SER A 20 -11.49 1.20 14.29
C SER A 20 -10.36 2.25 14.22
N ASN A 21 -9.49 2.31 15.22
CA ASN A 21 -8.32 3.20 15.21
C ASN A 21 -7.33 2.83 14.10
N LEU A 22 -7.09 1.53 13.88
CA LEU A 22 -6.23 1.05 12.79
C LEU A 22 -6.79 1.45 11.42
N VAL A 23 -8.10 1.37 11.24
CA VAL A 23 -8.78 1.82 10.01
C VAL A 23 -8.54 3.30 9.74
N LEU A 24 -8.63 4.15 10.78
CA LEU A 24 -8.34 5.58 10.65
C LEU A 24 -6.87 5.83 10.24
N GLU A 25 -5.94 5.05 10.78
CA GLU A 25 -4.53 5.11 10.38
C GLU A 25 -4.35 4.72 8.91
N ILE A 26 -4.98 3.62 8.47
CA ILE A 26 -4.92 3.17 7.07
C ILE A 26 -5.48 4.25 6.12
N LYS A 27 -6.62 4.86 6.44
CA LYS A 27 -7.18 6.00 5.70
C LYS A 27 -6.20 7.17 5.60
N GLY A 28 -5.54 7.50 6.70
CA GLY A 28 -4.52 8.55 6.75
C GLY A 28 -3.32 8.23 5.86
N ARG A 29 -2.81 7.00 5.92
CA ARG A 29 -1.69 6.54 5.09
C ARG A 29 -2.05 6.52 3.60
N ALA A 30 -3.23 6.04 3.25
CA ALA A 30 -3.72 6.03 1.87
C ALA A 30 -3.78 7.45 1.28
N LYS A 31 -4.32 8.42 2.02
CA LYS A 31 -4.29 9.83 1.63
C LYS A 31 -2.87 10.37 1.46
N GLY A 32 -1.96 10.00 2.34
CA GLY A 32 -0.55 10.37 2.27
C GLY A 32 0.11 9.86 0.97
N VAL A 33 -0.09 8.56 0.66
CA VAL A 33 0.45 7.94 -0.57
C VAL A 33 -0.09 8.64 -1.82
N LYS A 34 -1.41 8.92 -1.86
CA LYS A 34 -2.03 9.64 -2.98
C LYS A 34 -1.44 11.04 -3.17
N SER A 35 -1.29 11.80 -2.09
CA SER A 35 -0.71 13.14 -2.13
C SER A 35 0.74 13.13 -2.60
N ASP A 36 1.53 12.14 -2.14
CA ASP A 36 2.94 12.00 -2.51
C ASP A 36 3.09 11.60 -3.98
N ALA A 37 2.26 10.68 -4.46
CA ALA A 37 2.20 10.28 -5.86
C ALA A 37 1.89 11.47 -6.79
N ASN A 38 0.87 12.28 -6.44
CA ASN A 38 0.52 13.49 -7.18
C ASN A 38 1.66 14.52 -7.19
N SER A 39 2.28 14.79 -6.06
CA SER A 39 3.40 15.72 -5.96
C SER A 39 4.60 15.28 -6.81
N ARG A 40 4.90 13.97 -6.81
CA ARG A 40 5.98 13.40 -7.62
C ARG A 40 5.66 13.45 -9.11
N LYS A 41 4.43 13.14 -9.50
CA LYS A 41 3.95 13.28 -10.88
C LYS A 41 4.14 14.71 -11.41
N GLU A 42 3.73 15.73 -10.64
CA GLU A 42 3.92 17.13 -11.01
C GLU A 42 5.41 17.51 -11.16
N LYS A 43 6.26 17.01 -10.25
CA LYS A 43 7.71 17.22 -10.33
C LYS A 43 8.30 16.61 -11.60
N ILE A 44 7.91 15.38 -11.95
CA ILE A 44 8.37 14.70 -13.17
C ILE A 44 7.94 15.48 -14.41
N LEU A 45 6.67 15.92 -14.49
CA LEU A 45 6.17 16.73 -15.59
C LEU A 45 7.01 18.00 -15.79
N LYS A 46 7.33 18.70 -14.72
CA LYS A 46 8.18 19.89 -14.76
C LYS A 46 9.61 19.58 -15.21
N ILE A 47 10.18 18.46 -14.74
CA ILE A 47 11.51 18.01 -15.17
C ILE A 47 11.51 17.70 -16.67
N VAL A 48 10.51 16.98 -17.16
CA VAL A 48 10.35 16.65 -18.59
C VAL A 48 10.28 17.90 -19.44
N GLU A 49 9.46 18.87 -19.06
CA GLU A 49 9.32 20.15 -19.75
C GLU A 49 10.67 20.90 -19.84
N THR A 50 11.32 21.09 -18.68
CA THR A 50 12.62 21.80 -18.63
C THR A 50 13.69 21.07 -19.46
N ARG A 51 13.77 19.74 -19.36
CA ARG A 51 14.79 18.95 -20.09
C ARG A 51 14.54 18.95 -21.59
N LYS A 52 13.27 19.01 -22.03
CA LYS A 52 12.92 19.12 -23.43
C LYS A 52 13.41 20.47 -24.02
N GLU A 53 13.19 21.58 -23.31
CA GLU A 53 13.67 22.90 -23.72
C GLU A 53 15.20 22.94 -23.79
N GLU A 54 15.89 22.39 -22.76
CA GLU A 54 17.37 22.32 -22.75
C GLU A 54 17.89 21.46 -23.92
N LEU A 55 17.21 20.35 -24.23
CA LEU A 55 17.60 19.50 -25.34
C LEU A 55 17.40 20.19 -26.70
N GLU A 56 16.29 20.89 -26.90
CA GLU A 56 16.05 21.70 -28.11
C GLU A 56 17.14 22.78 -28.31
N THR A 57 17.54 23.43 -27.22
CA THR A 57 18.63 24.41 -27.25
C THR A 57 19.96 23.75 -27.63
N ALA A 58 20.31 22.60 -27.04
CA ALA A 58 21.54 21.87 -27.34
C ALA A 58 21.57 21.37 -28.81
N ILE A 59 20.42 20.99 -29.36
CA ILE A 59 20.26 20.63 -30.79
C ILE A 59 20.61 21.81 -31.67
N GLU A 60 20.09 23.01 -31.37
CA GLU A 60 20.36 24.20 -32.16
C GLU A 60 21.82 24.59 -32.09
N GLU A 61 22.44 24.54 -30.92
CA GLU A 61 23.87 24.79 -30.74
C GLU A 61 24.74 23.77 -31.50
N SER A 62 24.34 22.48 -31.54
CA SER A 62 25.10 21.46 -32.25
C SER A 62 25.12 21.66 -33.77
N LYS A 63 24.13 22.35 -34.34
CA LYS A 63 24.12 22.69 -35.77
C LYS A 63 25.29 23.58 -36.18
N ARG A 64 25.89 24.34 -35.24
CA ARG A 64 27.10 25.15 -35.49
C ARG A 64 28.31 24.30 -35.82
N VAL A 65 28.34 23.03 -35.45
CA VAL A 65 29.43 22.13 -35.86
C VAL A 65 29.41 21.91 -37.38
N ASN A 66 28.22 22.00 -38.03
CA ASN A 66 28.12 21.94 -39.49
C ASN A 66 28.80 23.17 -40.17
N GLU A 67 28.86 24.33 -39.49
CA GLU A 67 29.60 25.50 -40.00
C GLU A 67 31.10 25.22 -40.08
N ILE A 68 31.65 24.40 -39.16
CA ILE A 68 33.06 23.96 -39.19
C ILE A 68 33.34 23.15 -40.46
N ASP A 69 32.40 22.32 -40.88
CA ASP A 69 32.55 21.54 -42.13
C ASP A 69 32.62 22.44 -43.35
N GLY A 70 31.78 23.47 -43.42
CA GLY A 70 31.87 24.52 -44.44
C GLY A 70 33.20 25.26 -44.45
N LEU A 71 33.65 25.74 -43.29
CA LEU A 71 34.93 26.45 -43.14
C LEU A 71 36.14 25.58 -43.48
N THR A 72 36.11 24.29 -43.14
CA THR A 72 37.16 23.33 -43.53
C THR A 72 37.14 23.03 -45.02
N GLY A 73 35.97 23.06 -45.67
CA GLY A 73 35.82 23.00 -47.11
C GLY A 73 36.52 24.18 -47.81
N ASP A 74 36.28 25.40 -47.31
CA ASP A 74 36.96 26.61 -47.82
C ASP A 74 38.48 26.52 -47.62
N ILE A 75 38.98 26.02 -46.50
CA ILE A 75 40.42 25.81 -46.28
C ILE A 75 40.99 24.78 -47.27
N LEU A 76 40.28 23.69 -47.58
CA LEU A 76 40.71 22.72 -48.57
C LEU A 76 40.83 23.34 -49.98
N ASP A 77 39.89 24.18 -50.35
CA ASP A 77 39.91 24.90 -51.64
C ASP A 77 41.09 25.87 -51.72
N ILE A 78 41.33 26.66 -50.67
CA ILE A 78 42.49 27.57 -50.57
C ILE A 78 43.79 26.78 -50.66
N ALA A 79 43.91 25.69 -49.91
CA ALA A 79 45.11 24.85 -49.92
C ALA A 79 45.37 24.22 -51.29
N SER A 80 44.29 23.78 -51.97
CA SER A 80 44.38 23.24 -53.33
C SER A 80 44.85 24.30 -54.35
N GLN A 81 44.27 25.51 -54.29
CA GLN A 81 44.70 26.63 -55.13
C GLN A 81 46.14 27.04 -54.84
N THR A 82 46.55 27.08 -53.56
CA THR A 82 47.89 27.41 -53.15
C THR A 82 48.89 26.37 -53.67
N ASN A 83 48.55 25.11 -53.64
CA ASN A 83 49.39 24.02 -54.17
C ASN A 83 49.56 24.15 -55.69
N LEU A 84 48.50 24.47 -56.43
CA LEU A 84 48.53 24.73 -57.88
C LEU A 84 49.39 25.92 -58.20
N LEU A 85 49.32 27.03 -57.45
CA LEU A 85 50.17 28.20 -57.61
C LEU A 85 51.65 27.90 -57.34
N ALA A 86 51.92 27.14 -56.28
CA ALA A 86 53.24 26.64 -55.94
C ALA A 86 53.85 25.75 -57.04
N LEU A 87 53.04 24.85 -57.60
CA LEU A 87 53.45 24.02 -58.70
C LEU A 87 53.78 24.84 -59.97
N ASN A 88 52.93 25.79 -60.33
CA ASN A 88 53.23 26.71 -61.43
C ASN A 88 54.50 27.55 -61.23
N ALA A 89 54.69 28.01 -59.98
CA ALA A 89 55.91 28.73 -59.62
C ALA A 89 57.16 27.82 -59.71
N SER A 90 57.10 26.58 -59.28
CA SER A 90 58.18 25.63 -59.40
C SER A 90 58.56 25.33 -60.86
N ILE A 91 57.51 25.20 -61.74
CA ILE A 91 57.72 25.00 -63.19
C ILE A 91 58.48 26.26 -63.79
N GLU A 92 58.04 27.46 -63.48
CA GLU A 92 58.65 28.67 -64.03
C GLU A 92 60.07 28.91 -63.45
N ALA A 93 60.29 28.58 -62.16
CA ALA A 93 61.60 28.60 -61.54
C ALA A 93 62.58 27.59 -62.23
N ALA A 94 62.15 26.42 -62.57
CA ALA A 94 62.93 25.44 -63.35
C ALA A 94 63.24 25.92 -64.74
N ARG A 95 62.31 26.68 -65.34
CA ARG A 95 62.49 27.28 -66.67
C ARG A 95 63.54 28.43 -66.73
N ALA A 96 63.71 29.11 -65.57
CA ALA A 96 64.76 30.18 -65.42
C ALA A 96 66.16 29.61 -65.13
N GLY A 97 66.36 28.33 -65.02
CA GLY A 97 67.63 27.67 -64.81
C GLY A 97 68.36 28.12 -63.49
N GLU A 98 69.65 28.38 -63.52
CA GLU A 98 70.44 28.74 -62.30
C GLU A 98 69.87 29.96 -61.56
N ALA A 99 69.30 30.96 -62.31
CA ALA A 99 68.72 32.14 -61.72
C ALA A 99 67.43 31.89 -60.92
N GLY A 100 66.75 30.77 -61.18
CA GLY A 100 65.47 30.37 -60.54
C GLY A 100 65.65 29.49 -59.33
N ARG A 101 66.84 28.94 -58.97
CA ARG A 101 67.04 27.92 -57.89
C ARG A 101 66.47 28.32 -56.55
N GLY A 102 66.65 29.61 -56.14
CA GLY A 102 66.07 30.06 -54.85
C GLY A 102 64.56 30.09 -54.85
N PHE A 103 63.92 30.46 -55.97
CA PHE A 103 62.48 30.44 -56.16
C PHE A 103 61.92 29.00 -56.18
N ALA A 104 62.64 28.05 -56.78
CA ALA A 104 62.20 26.68 -56.80
C ALA A 104 62.08 26.08 -55.39
N VAL A 105 63.05 26.36 -54.48
CA VAL A 105 63.04 25.90 -53.08
C VAL A 105 61.83 26.47 -52.31
N VAL A 106 61.56 27.76 -52.53
CA VAL A 106 60.41 28.48 -51.91
C VAL A 106 59.08 27.87 -52.42
N ALA A 107 58.98 27.64 -53.72
CA ALA A 107 57.77 27.01 -54.30
C ALA A 107 57.55 25.58 -53.82
N GLU A 108 58.57 24.77 -53.66
CA GLU A 108 58.50 23.43 -53.10
C GLU A 108 58.03 23.49 -51.62
N GLU A 109 58.56 24.44 -50.82
CA GLU A 109 58.15 24.59 -49.42
C GLU A 109 56.66 25.03 -49.30
N ILE A 110 56.22 25.95 -50.22
CA ILE A 110 54.80 26.38 -50.30
C ILE A 110 53.90 25.20 -50.67
N SER A 111 54.29 24.35 -51.63
CA SER A 111 53.53 23.15 -52.02
C SER A 111 53.41 22.17 -50.87
N LYS A 112 54.50 21.97 -50.10
CA LYS A 112 54.49 21.13 -48.90
C LYS A 112 53.59 21.67 -47.80
N LEU A 113 53.61 22.97 -47.54
CA LEU A 113 52.72 23.66 -46.61
C LEU A 113 51.24 23.54 -47.01
N ALA A 114 50.95 23.69 -48.32
CA ALA A 114 49.61 23.49 -48.85
C ALA A 114 49.12 22.03 -48.66
N GLY A 115 49.99 21.05 -48.91
CA GLY A 115 49.68 19.65 -48.64
C GLY A 115 49.40 19.34 -47.16
N ASN A 116 50.21 19.89 -46.26
CA ASN A 116 49.99 19.76 -44.81
C ASN A 116 48.67 20.41 -44.36
N SER A 117 48.33 21.58 -44.99
CA SER A 117 47.03 22.25 -44.72
C SER A 117 45.85 21.42 -45.17
N GLN A 118 45.95 20.77 -46.34
CA GLN A 118 44.89 19.83 -46.81
C GLN A 118 44.73 18.66 -45.86
N GLU A 119 45.82 18.05 -45.41
CA GLU A 119 45.77 16.92 -44.49
C GLU A 119 45.12 17.32 -43.15
N THR A 120 45.51 18.47 -42.62
CA THR A 120 44.93 19.04 -41.37
C THR A 120 43.44 19.31 -41.53
N ALA A 121 43.01 19.93 -42.62
CA ALA A 121 41.61 20.22 -42.89
C ALA A 121 40.78 18.92 -43.03
N ASN A 122 41.29 17.90 -43.71
CA ASN A 122 40.65 16.61 -43.79
C ASN A 122 40.54 15.91 -42.40
N MET A 123 41.55 16.05 -41.55
CA MET A 123 41.46 15.53 -40.16
C MET A 123 40.39 16.29 -39.36
N ILE A 124 40.27 17.60 -39.49
CA ILE A 124 39.23 18.40 -38.83
C ILE A 124 37.84 17.94 -39.30
N GLN A 125 37.61 17.78 -40.61
CA GLN A 125 36.34 17.26 -41.12
C GLN A 125 36.02 15.87 -40.53
N GLY A 126 37.00 14.96 -40.49
CA GLY A 126 36.82 13.63 -39.92
C GLY A 126 36.46 13.65 -38.42
N ILE A 127 37.05 14.62 -37.67
CA ILE A 127 36.71 14.81 -36.24
C ILE A 127 35.30 15.43 -36.12
N SER A 128 34.97 16.45 -36.91
CA SER A 128 33.66 17.09 -36.92
C SER A 128 32.53 16.11 -37.20
N ALA A 129 32.69 15.25 -38.20
CA ALA A 129 31.72 14.18 -38.51
C ALA A 129 31.50 13.22 -37.33
N LYS A 130 32.58 12.83 -36.62
CA LYS A 130 32.47 11.99 -35.41
C LYS A 130 31.75 12.72 -34.28
N VAL A 131 32.00 14.02 -34.07
CA VAL A 131 31.31 14.82 -33.06
C VAL A 131 29.83 14.91 -33.37
N ILE A 132 29.44 15.21 -34.62
CA ILE A 132 28.03 15.25 -35.05
C ILE A 132 27.35 13.92 -34.75
N SER A 133 27.93 12.81 -35.18
CA SER A 133 27.34 11.48 -34.93
C SER A 133 27.22 11.14 -33.44
N ALA A 134 28.19 11.56 -32.62
CA ALA A 134 28.12 11.37 -31.16
C ALA A 134 26.99 12.21 -30.53
N VAL A 135 26.84 13.48 -30.97
CA VAL A 135 25.76 14.35 -30.51
C VAL A 135 24.40 13.81 -30.91
N GLU A 136 24.24 13.36 -32.16
CA GLU A 136 22.98 12.76 -32.63
C GLU A 136 22.61 11.54 -31.81
N SER A 137 23.57 10.65 -31.49
CA SER A 137 23.34 9.51 -30.63
C SER A 137 22.94 9.91 -29.22
N LEU A 138 23.58 10.93 -28.64
CA LEU A 138 23.25 11.48 -27.33
C LEU A 138 21.82 12.03 -27.31
N MET A 139 21.44 12.78 -28.33
CA MET A 139 20.11 13.36 -28.48
C MET A 139 19.03 12.29 -28.56
N ASN A 140 19.28 11.24 -29.34
CA ASN A 140 18.34 10.13 -29.45
C ASN A 140 18.13 9.43 -28.09
N ASN A 141 19.22 9.16 -27.37
CA ASN A 141 19.15 8.56 -26.03
C ASN A 141 18.44 9.50 -25.03
N ALA A 142 18.66 10.81 -25.09
CA ALA A 142 17.98 11.78 -24.24
C ALA A 142 16.49 11.85 -24.54
N ASN A 143 16.09 11.83 -25.81
CA ASN A 143 14.67 11.77 -26.21
C ASN A 143 13.99 10.51 -25.69
N GLN A 144 14.63 9.34 -25.82
CA GLN A 144 14.10 8.08 -25.28
C GLN A 144 13.91 8.15 -23.75
N LEU A 145 14.85 8.77 -23.03
CA LEU A 145 14.73 8.96 -21.58
C LEU A 145 13.57 9.89 -21.22
N ILE A 146 13.41 11.00 -21.98
CA ILE A 146 12.27 11.93 -21.81
C ILE A 146 10.95 11.23 -22.07
N GLU A 147 10.87 10.40 -23.11
CA GLU A 147 9.69 9.62 -23.43
C GLU A 147 9.36 8.62 -22.32
N PHE A 148 10.34 7.86 -21.84
CA PHE A 148 10.20 6.97 -20.68
C PHE A 148 9.69 7.69 -19.43
N LEU A 149 10.24 8.86 -19.10
CA LEU A 149 9.77 9.66 -17.97
C LEU A 149 8.35 10.16 -18.15
N SER A 150 7.98 10.59 -19.36
CA SER A 150 6.68 11.19 -19.65
C SER A 150 5.55 10.19 -19.85
N GLN A 151 5.85 8.95 -20.17
CA GLN A 151 4.86 7.88 -20.38
C GLN A 151 4.89 6.90 -19.21
N ASP A 152 5.95 6.12 -19.08
CA ASP A 152 5.99 5.00 -18.13
C ASP A 152 5.98 5.46 -16.67
N ILE A 153 6.82 6.43 -16.31
CA ILE A 153 6.90 6.90 -14.92
C ILE A 153 5.64 7.68 -14.51
N ILE A 154 5.05 8.46 -15.41
CA ILE A 154 3.79 9.16 -15.13
C ILE A 154 2.64 8.15 -14.97
N GLU A 155 2.61 7.08 -15.76
CA GLU A 155 1.63 6.01 -15.63
C GLU A 155 1.78 5.26 -14.29
N ASP A 156 3.00 4.97 -13.87
CA ASP A 156 3.28 4.37 -12.57
C ASP A 156 2.73 5.21 -11.41
N TYR A 157 2.91 6.55 -11.44
CA TYR A 157 2.33 7.41 -10.40
C TYR A 157 0.80 7.45 -10.45
N LYS A 158 0.16 7.36 -11.62
CA LYS A 158 -1.29 7.21 -11.72
C LYS A 158 -1.76 5.88 -11.13
N ASN A 159 -1.00 4.80 -11.34
CA ASN A 159 -1.28 3.51 -10.73
C ASN A 159 -1.17 3.57 -9.21
N PHE A 160 -0.16 4.26 -8.65
CA PHE A 160 -0.05 4.49 -7.21
C PHE A 160 -1.23 5.30 -6.65
N GLU A 161 -1.71 6.32 -7.38
CA GLU A 161 -2.95 7.03 -7.02
C GLU A 161 -4.14 6.07 -6.95
N GLY A 162 -4.31 5.22 -7.97
CA GLY A 162 -5.37 4.21 -8.01
C GLY A 162 -5.29 3.21 -6.86
N VAL A 163 -4.09 2.71 -6.56
CA VAL A 163 -3.85 1.80 -5.42
C VAL A 163 -4.20 2.49 -4.10
N ALA A 164 -3.82 3.75 -3.93
CA ALA A 164 -4.15 4.52 -2.73
C ALA A 164 -5.66 4.73 -2.57
N ASP A 165 -6.40 4.97 -3.67
CA ASP A 165 -7.86 5.08 -3.65
C ASP A 165 -8.53 3.75 -3.27
N HIS A 166 -8.01 2.61 -3.76
CA HIS A 166 -8.49 1.30 -3.35
C HIS A 166 -8.28 1.06 -1.84
N TYR A 167 -7.07 1.33 -1.32
CA TYR A 167 -6.82 1.21 0.13
C TYR A 167 -7.72 2.12 0.97
N TYR A 168 -8.02 3.31 0.48
CA TYR A 168 -8.95 4.21 1.15
C TYR A 168 -10.36 3.63 1.19
N THR A 169 -10.86 3.10 0.07
CA THR A 169 -12.17 2.46 -0.03
C THR A 169 -12.25 1.19 0.83
N ASP A 170 -11.23 0.34 0.80
CA ASP A 170 -11.16 -0.86 1.64
C ASP A 170 -11.23 -0.49 3.12
N ALA A 171 -10.53 0.59 3.52
CA ALA A 171 -10.60 1.09 4.88
C ALA A 171 -11.99 1.67 5.23
N GLU A 172 -12.73 2.26 4.29
CA GLU A 172 -14.12 2.67 4.51
C GLU A 172 -15.05 1.47 4.73
N ASP A 173 -14.82 0.39 3.99
CA ASP A 173 -15.58 -0.85 4.16
C ASP A 173 -15.28 -1.52 5.50
N MET A 174 -14.01 -1.53 5.91
CA MET A 174 -13.61 -2.02 7.25
C MET A 174 -14.22 -1.16 8.37
N ASP A 175 -14.30 0.16 8.21
CA ASP A 175 -14.94 1.07 9.18
C ASP A 175 -16.40 0.69 9.40
N ARG A 176 -17.14 0.42 8.31
CA ARG A 176 -18.53 -0.06 8.39
C ARG A 176 -18.65 -1.41 9.10
N ILE A 177 -17.69 -2.31 8.89
CA ILE A 177 -17.64 -3.60 9.58
C ILE A 177 -17.43 -3.39 11.08
N PHE A 178 -16.48 -2.56 11.49
CA PHE A 178 -16.23 -2.29 12.91
C PHE A 178 -17.40 -1.57 13.58
N GLU A 179 -18.12 -0.70 12.88
CA GLU A 179 -19.35 -0.10 13.41
C GLU A 179 -20.45 -1.15 13.65
N ALA A 180 -20.63 -2.09 12.72
CA ALA A 180 -21.56 -3.22 12.90
C ALA A 180 -21.12 -4.14 14.07
N TYR A 181 -19.82 -4.38 14.23
CA TYR A 181 -19.27 -5.10 15.39
C TYR A 181 -19.58 -4.38 16.70
N ARG A 182 -19.40 -3.07 16.78
CA ARG A 182 -19.69 -2.25 17.96
C ARG A 182 -21.15 -2.38 18.40
N GLU A 183 -22.11 -2.33 17.46
CA GLU A 183 -23.52 -2.54 17.76
C GLU A 183 -23.82 -4.00 18.17
N GLY A 184 -23.14 -4.97 17.59
CA GLY A 184 -23.20 -6.38 18.00
C GLY A 184 -22.73 -6.59 19.43
N VAL A 185 -21.56 -6.03 19.79
CA VAL A 185 -20.99 -6.10 21.16
C VAL A 185 -21.96 -5.47 22.18
N LYS A 186 -22.51 -4.32 21.88
CA LYS A 186 -23.51 -3.64 22.73
C LYS A 186 -24.77 -4.48 22.94
N THR A 187 -25.22 -5.17 21.90
CA THR A 187 -26.35 -6.09 21.99
C THR A 187 -26.01 -7.32 22.86
N LEU A 188 -24.78 -7.84 22.72
CA LEU A 188 -24.29 -8.94 23.56
C LEU A 188 -24.20 -8.52 25.04
N ASP A 189 -23.67 -7.34 25.32
CA ASP A 189 -23.58 -6.81 26.70
C ASP A 189 -24.97 -6.76 27.37
N LYS A 190 -25.95 -6.20 26.66
CA LYS A 190 -27.34 -6.19 27.11
C LYS A 190 -27.88 -7.60 27.35
N THR A 191 -27.66 -8.51 26.42
CA THR A 191 -28.14 -9.91 26.54
C THR A 191 -27.52 -10.60 27.76
N VAL A 192 -26.22 -10.40 28.00
CA VAL A 192 -25.53 -10.95 29.18
C VAL A 192 -26.09 -10.38 30.49
N SER A 193 -26.42 -9.08 30.49
CA SER A 193 -27.09 -8.43 31.63
C SER A 193 -28.45 -9.05 31.90
N ASP A 194 -29.28 -9.25 30.88
CA ASP A 194 -30.61 -9.85 30.96
C ASP A 194 -30.54 -11.34 31.46
N ILE A 195 -29.57 -12.10 30.97
CA ILE A 195 -29.30 -13.48 31.45
C ILE A 195 -28.89 -13.43 32.92
N THR A 196 -28.03 -12.50 33.34
CA THR A 196 -27.60 -12.34 34.73
C THR A 196 -28.80 -12.10 35.66
N ASN A 197 -29.70 -11.21 35.26
CA ASN A 197 -30.93 -10.91 36.01
C ASN A 197 -31.88 -12.14 36.06
N SER A 198 -32.01 -12.85 34.95
CA SER A 198 -32.83 -14.07 34.90
C SER A 198 -32.28 -15.17 35.82
N MET A 199 -30.93 -15.34 35.85
CA MET A 199 -30.29 -16.31 36.74
C MET A 199 -30.47 -15.98 38.22
N LYS A 200 -30.44 -14.67 38.59
CA LYS A 200 -30.78 -14.24 39.95
C LYS A 200 -32.21 -14.62 40.32
N SER A 201 -33.17 -14.38 39.42
CA SER A 201 -34.58 -14.76 39.62
C SER A 201 -34.76 -16.24 39.78
N ILE A 202 -34.12 -17.06 38.94
CA ILE A 202 -34.13 -18.53 39.03
C ILE A 202 -33.53 -18.98 40.37
N SER A 203 -32.41 -18.39 40.81
CA SER A 203 -31.80 -18.72 42.09
C SER A 203 -32.76 -18.46 43.26
N SER A 204 -33.44 -17.31 43.27
CA SER A 204 -34.44 -16.97 44.28
C SER A 204 -35.63 -17.93 44.29
N ALA A 205 -36.16 -18.25 43.10
CA ALA A 205 -37.27 -19.22 42.99
C ALA A 205 -36.86 -20.62 43.41
N THR A 206 -35.62 -21.03 43.17
CA THR A 206 -35.07 -22.33 43.61
C THR A 206 -34.95 -22.38 45.14
N GLU A 207 -34.50 -21.28 45.77
CA GLU A 207 -34.42 -21.18 47.22
C GLU A 207 -35.83 -21.24 47.86
N GLU A 208 -36.80 -20.52 47.31
CA GLU A 208 -38.18 -20.55 47.77
C GLU A 208 -38.82 -21.94 47.60
N SER A 209 -38.58 -22.60 46.45
CA SER A 209 -39.02 -23.96 46.21
C SER A 209 -38.40 -24.95 47.19
N SER A 210 -37.13 -24.81 47.54
CA SER A 210 -36.45 -25.65 48.54
C SER A 210 -37.07 -25.48 49.92
N LYS A 211 -37.39 -24.24 50.33
CA LYS A 211 -38.11 -23.97 51.60
C LYS A 211 -39.49 -24.62 51.61
N ALA A 212 -40.25 -24.48 50.52
CA ALA A 212 -41.58 -25.11 50.40
C ALA A 212 -41.52 -26.62 50.47
N ILE A 213 -40.52 -27.26 49.85
CA ILE A 213 -40.32 -28.73 49.93
C ILE A 213 -40.00 -29.15 51.37
N THR A 214 -39.14 -28.39 52.08
CA THR A 214 -38.83 -28.67 53.46
C THR A 214 -40.09 -28.60 54.35
N SER A 215 -40.89 -27.56 54.24
CA SER A 215 -42.16 -27.41 54.95
C SER A 215 -43.18 -28.52 54.60
N ALA A 216 -43.23 -28.93 53.33
CA ALA A 216 -44.10 -30.07 52.93
C ALA A 216 -43.63 -31.39 53.55
N ALA A 217 -42.32 -31.59 53.68
CA ALA A 217 -41.76 -32.78 54.34
C ALA A 217 -42.10 -32.81 55.85
N GLU A 218 -41.96 -31.63 56.54
CA GLU A 218 -42.37 -31.48 57.96
C GLU A 218 -43.85 -31.77 58.12
N ASN A 219 -44.72 -31.16 57.35
CA ASN A 219 -46.19 -31.40 57.38
C ASN A 219 -46.55 -32.89 57.14
N THR A 220 -45.82 -33.56 56.25
CA THR A 220 -45.98 -34.97 55.98
C THR A 220 -45.63 -35.82 57.21
N GLY A 221 -44.55 -35.44 57.93
CA GLY A 221 -44.15 -36.07 59.20
C GLY A 221 -45.20 -35.90 60.26
N ASP A 222 -45.79 -34.72 60.42
CA ASP A 222 -46.87 -34.44 61.35
C ASP A 222 -48.13 -35.26 61.02
N LEU A 223 -48.43 -35.35 59.71
CA LEU A 223 -49.57 -36.16 59.22
C LEU A 223 -49.40 -37.67 59.54
N VAL A 224 -48.19 -38.20 59.32
CA VAL A 224 -47.89 -39.62 59.72
C VAL A 224 -48.07 -39.83 61.23
N SER A 225 -47.58 -38.85 62.04
CA SER A 225 -47.77 -38.91 63.51
C SER A 225 -49.25 -38.86 63.91
N ALA A 226 -50.03 -37.98 63.28
CA ALA A 226 -51.48 -37.91 63.50
C ALA A 226 -52.22 -39.22 63.10
N ILE A 227 -51.87 -39.86 61.96
CA ILE A 227 -52.41 -41.14 61.53
C ILE A 227 -52.05 -42.23 62.53
N GLN A 228 -50.84 -42.24 63.08
CA GLN A 228 -50.48 -43.25 64.11
C GLN A 228 -51.28 -43.03 65.38
N ASN A 229 -51.55 -41.80 65.83
CA ASN A 229 -52.42 -41.52 66.96
C ASN A 229 -53.87 -42.02 66.71
N ILE A 230 -54.45 -41.71 65.54
CA ILE A 230 -55.77 -42.20 65.15
C ILE A 230 -55.83 -43.74 65.15
N LYS A 231 -54.79 -44.39 64.67
CA LYS A 231 -54.70 -45.88 64.72
C LYS A 231 -54.71 -46.39 66.15
N ASN A 232 -53.90 -45.77 67.03
CA ASN A 232 -53.86 -46.17 68.45
C ASN A 232 -55.25 -45.98 69.14
N GLU A 233 -55.95 -44.87 68.92
CA GLU A 233 -57.26 -44.57 69.39
C GLU A 233 -58.31 -45.55 68.83
N ALA A 234 -58.23 -45.98 67.56
CA ALA A 234 -59.09 -46.95 66.93
C ALA A 234 -58.89 -48.37 67.56
N GLU A 235 -57.64 -48.75 67.85
CA GLU A 235 -57.31 -50.00 68.54
C GLU A 235 -57.84 -50.00 69.99
N GLU A 236 -57.74 -48.85 70.71
CA GLU A 236 -58.32 -48.69 72.06
C GLU A 236 -59.86 -48.81 72.02
N ASN A 237 -60.51 -48.14 71.07
CA ASN A 237 -61.99 -48.22 70.86
C ASN A 237 -62.44 -49.60 70.54
N LEU A 238 -61.71 -50.40 69.73
CA LEU A 238 -61.97 -51.82 69.48
C LEU A 238 -61.88 -52.63 70.73
N SER A 239 -60.92 -52.44 71.59
CA SER A 239 -60.72 -53.07 72.89
C SER A 239 -61.90 -52.79 73.82
N ILE A 240 -62.29 -51.51 73.93
CA ILE A 240 -63.44 -51.06 74.74
C ILE A 240 -64.73 -51.70 74.22
N SER A 241 -64.94 -51.71 72.90
CA SER A 241 -66.14 -52.36 72.29
C SER A 241 -66.16 -53.83 72.56
N GLY A 242 -65.05 -54.55 72.47
CA GLY A 242 -64.92 -55.94 72.85
C GLY A 242 -65.25 -56.22 74.33
N SER A 243 -64.80 -55.36 75.20
CA SER A 243 -65.08 -55.44 76.63
C SER A 243 -66.58 -55.25 76.93
N LEU A 244 -67.15 -54.20 76.30
CA LEU A 244 -68.60 -53.95 76.40
C LEU A 244 -69.44 -55.13 75.89
N GLN A 245 -69.05 -55.72 74.76
CA GLN A 245 -69.73 -56.87 74.19
C GLN A 245 -69.65 -58.10 75.15
N GLY A 246 -68.52 -58.26 75.81
CA GLY A 246 -68.30 -59.23 76.84
C GLY A 246 -69.24 -59.03 78.04
N GLU A 247 -69.36 -57.82 78.53
CA GLU A 247 -70.25 -57.44 79.65
C GLU A 247 -71.71 -57.59 79.24
N VAL A 248 -72.14 -57.14 78.07
CA VAL A 248 -73.51 -57.34 77.56
C VAL A 248 -73.86 -58.81 77.42
N SER A 249 -72.94 -59.67 77.01
CA SER A 249 -73.09 -61.10 76.94
C SER A 249 -73.31 -61.73 78.30
N ARG A 250 -72.64 -61.21 79.31
CA ARG A 250 -72.81 -61.62 80.72
C ARG A 250 -74.25 -61.32 81.20
N PHE A 251 -74.79 -60.17 80.92
CA PHE A 251 -76.15 -59.81 81.28
C PHE A 251 -77.23 -60.58 80.53
N LYS A 252 -76.96 -61.11 79.35
CA LYS A 252 -77.94 -61.96 78.61
C LYS A 252 -78.05 -63.36 79.15
N ASN A 253 -77.17 -63.84 80.00
CA ASN A 253 -77.13 -65.16 80.61
C ASN A 253 -77.54 -65.20 82.11
N ILE A 254 -78.16 -64.13 82.59
CA ILE A 254 -78.91 -64.10 83.88
C ILE A 254 -80.40 -64.06 83.51
#